data_8ff6408e41f059386cfe28ebf0c4d62f
#
_entry.id   8ff6408e41f059386cfe28ebf0c4d62f
#
_cell.length_a   1.000
_cell.length_b   1.000
_cell.length_c   1.000
_cell.angle_alpha   90.00
_cell.angle_beta   90.00
_cell.angle_gamma   90.00
#
_symmetry.space_group_name_H-M   'P 1'
#
loop_
_entity.id
_entity.type
_entity.pdbx_description
1 polymer ?
#
loop_
_entity_poly.entity_id
_entity_poly.type
_entity_poly.pdbx_seq_one_letter_code
_entity_poly.pdbx_strand_id
1 'polypeptide(L)'
;MHTLLVAVHPEPGSLTHHTVRQLAAALRPGSVEIADLADEDFDPRFGVADRRAYQQRGEPPPDVRREQQRLDRATDLVLVFPVYWWSMPALLKGWIDRVFINGWAFDYAPSTGIQPKLQQLTTHLLPIAGDDAGLYERHGYGQALRTQIEHGIVDYCGSRRGVTAFVHESEQDDSSATGREVERAVAMIRDAISVPLDAR
;
A
#
# COMPACT_ATOMS: atom_id res chain seq x y z
N MET A 1 -0.91 17.50 6.18
CA MET A 1 -0.44 16.13 5.86
C MET A 1 -1.42 15.16 6.46
N HIS A 2 -1.92 14.22 5.68
CA HIS A 2 -2.81 13.15 6.13
C HIS A 2 -2.27 11.83 5.58
N THR A 3 -2.04 10.85 6.45
CA THR A 3 -1.47 9.55 6.10
C THR A 3 -2.54 8.48 6.18
N LEU A 4 -2.77 7.76 5.08
CA LEU A 4 -3.61 6.57 5.06
C LEU A 4 -2.74 5.32 5.20
N LEU A 5 -2.94 4.56 6.28
CA LEU A 5 -2.33 3.24 6.49
C LEU A 5 -3.32 2.17 6.03
N VAL A 6 -2.99 1.43 4.99
CA VAL A 6 -3.80 0.29 4.55
C VAL A 6 -3.22 -0.98 5.16
N ALA A 7 -3.95 -1.57 6.11
CA ALA A 7 -3.59 -2.80 6.79
C ALA A 7 -4.23 -4.01 6.10
N VAL A 8 -3.43 -5.05 5.87
CA VAL A 8 -3.91 -6.25 5.16
C VAL A 8 -3.44 -7.51 5.88
N HIS A 9 -4.27 -8.05 6.76
CA HIS A 9 -4.04 -9.36 7.38
C HIS A 9 -5.34 -9.89 8.01
N PRO A 10 -5.65 -11.19 7.88
CA PRO A 10 -6.90 -11.74 8.43
C PRO A 10 -6.94 -11.82 9.97
N GLU A 11 -5.77 -11.81 10.64
CA GLU A 11 -5.68 -11.94 12.10
C GLU A 11 -5.34 -10.60 12.76
N PRO A 12 -6.21 -10.07 13.65
CA PRO A 12 -5.96 -8.80 14.35
C PRO A 12 -4.71 -8.80 15.25
N GLY A 13 -4.29 -9.98 15.71
CA GLY A 13 -3.08 -10.18 16.53
C GLY A 13 -1.77 -10.30 15.76
N SER A 14 -1.80 -10.20 14.44
CA SER A 14 -0.63 -10.42 13.57
C SER A 14 0.47 -9.36 13.74
N LEU A 15 1.67 -9.70 13.28
CA LEU A 15 2.79 -8.77 13.16
C LEU A 15 2.45 -7.58 12.26
N THR A 16 1.66 -7.79 11.22
CA THR A 16 1.15 -6.72 10.34
C THR A 16 0.39 -5.67 11.14
N HIS A 17 -0.60 -6.07 11.94
CA HIS A 17 -1.36 -5.14 12.78
C HIS A 17 -0.52 -4.52 13.90
N HIS A 18 0.44 -5.28 14.46
CA HIS A 18 1.41 -4.72 15.41
C HIS A 18 2.22 -3.59 14.76
N THR A 19 2.73 -3.80 13.56
CA THR A 19 3.51 -2.82 12.80
C THR A 19 2.67 -1.59 12.45
N VAL A 20 1.42 -1.77 12.04
CA VAL A 20 0.48 -0.66 11.77
C VAL A 20 0.27 0.20 13.01
N ARG A 21 0.03 -0.44 14.18
CA ARG A 21 -0.12 0.30 15.46
C ARG A 21 1.15 1.07 15.86
N GLN A 22 2.31 0.46 15.69
CA GLN A 22 3.60 1.12 15.96
C GLN A 22 3.81 2.34 15.04
N LEU A 23 3.52 2.19 13.75
CA LEU A 23 3.65 3.28 12.79
C LEU A 23 2.65 4.40 13.09
N ALA A 24 1.38 4.06 13.36
CA ALA A 24 0.37 5.06 13.70
C ALA A 24 0.73 5.86 14.97
N ALA A 25 1.30 5.19 15.98
CA ALA A 25 1.77 5.83 17.22
C ALA A 25 3.01 6.72 16.99
N ALA A 26 3.84 6.39 15.99
CA ALA A 26 5.05 7.16 15.66
C ALA A 26 4.78 8.39 14.78
N LEU A 27 3.59 8.48 14.17
CA LEU A 27 3.17 9.61 13.35
C LEU A 27 2.44 10.67 14.18
N ARG A 28 2.27 11.87 13.58
CA ARG A 28 1.63 13.00 14.27
C ARG A 28 0.19 12.66 14.65
N PRO A 29 -0.24 12.84 15.90
CA PRO A 29 -1.61 12.60 16.33
C PRO A 29 -2.63 13.37 15.48
N GLY A 30 -3.72 12.69 15.09
CA GLY A 30 -4.80 13.26 14.28
C GLY A 30 -4.50 13.40 12.78
N SER A 31 -3.32 12.95 12.32
CA SER A 31 -2.95 12.96 10.89
C SER A 31 -2.98 11.57 10.25
N VAL A 32 -3.46 10.55 10.95
CA VAL A 32 -3.44 9.16 10.50
C VAL A 32 -4.86 8.60 10.44
N GLU A 33 -5.16 7.95 9.34
CA GLU A 33 -6.34 7.10 9.15
C GLU A 33 -5.87 5.67 8.85
N ILE A 34 -6.51 4.67 9.46
CA ILE A 34 -6.22 3.26 9.21
C ILE A 34 -7.41 2.67 8.46
N ALA A 35 -7.14 2.07 7.30
CA ALA A 35 -8.06 1.22 6.57
C ALA A 35 -7.62 -0.24 6.76
N ASP A 36 -8.30 -0.96 7.64
CA ASP A 36 -8.09 -2.39 7.84
C ASP A 36 -9.01 -3.17 6.91
N LEU A 37 -8.46 -3.62 5.79
CA LEU A 37 -9.27 -4.21 4.72
C LEU A 37 -9.95 -5.52 5.13
N ALA A 38 -9.38 -6.25 6.08
CA ALA A 38 -9.97 -7.50 6.57
C ALA A 38 -11.07 -7.22 7.61
N ASP A 39 -10.83 -6.30 8.56
CA ASP A 39 -11.80 -5.93 9.59
C ASP A 39 -13.01 -5.16 9.01
N GLU A 40 -12.77 -4.42 7.92
CA GLU A 40 -13.80 -3.69 7.19
C GLU A 40 -14.55 -4.55 6.15
N ASP A 41 -14.30 -5.86 6.10
CA ASP A 41 -14.92 -6.81 5.15
C ASP A 41 -14.83 -6.36 3.69
N PHE A 42 -13.70 -5.75 3.28
CA PHE A 42 -13.51 -5.33 1.90
C PHE A 42 -13.52 -6.55 0.97
N ASP A 43 -14.44 -6.59 0.01
CA ASP A 43 -14.50 -7.66 -0.99
C ASP A 43 -13.47 -7.43 -2.11
N PRO A 44 -12.40 -8.25 -2.23
CA PRO A 44 -11.37 -8.06 -3.24
C PRO A 44 -11.78 -8.50 -4.65
N ARG A 45 -12.98 -9.08 -4.82
CA ARG A 45 -13.39 -9.64 -6.10
C ARG A 45 -13.77 -8.55 -7.10
N PHE A 46 -13.03 -8.48 -8.21
CA PHE A 46 -13.34 -7.60 -9.32
C PHE A 46 -14.57 -8.11 -10.08
N GLY A 47 -15.71 -7.44 -9.92
CA GLY A 47 -16.99 -7.85 -10.47
C GLY A 47 -17.41 -7.08 -11.72
N VAL A 48 -18.65 -7.33 -12.16
CA VAL A 48 -19.23 -6.67 -13.35
C VAL A 48 -19.40 -5.16 -13.13
N ALA A 49 -19.74 -4.73 -11.91
CA ALA A 49 -19.89 -3.32 -11.59
C ALA A 49 -18.54 -2.58 -11.67
N ASP A 50 -17.47 -3.19 -11.14
CA ASP A 50 -16.10 -2.65 -11.22
C ASP A 50 -15.65 -2.53 -12.68
N ARG A 51 -15.94 -3.55 -13.51
CA ARG A 51 -15.62 -3.48 -14.93
C ARG A 51 -16.36 -2.37 -15.66
N ARG A 52 -17.62 -2.11 -15.33
CA ARG A 52 -18.37 -1.00 -15.92
C ARG A 52 -17.79 0.35 -15.51
N ALA A 53 -17.44 0.50 -14.23
CA ALA A 53 -16.78 1.69 -13.72
C ALA A 53 -15.43 1.91 -14.41
N TYR A 54 -14.58 0.88 -14.49
CA TYR A 54 -13.30 0.93 -15.21
C TYR A 54 -13.45 1.37 -16.68
N GLN A 55 -14.54 0.95 -17.34
CA GLN A 55 -14.87 1.35 -18.72
C GLN A 55 -15.57 2.71 -18.82
N GLN A 56 -15.72 3.42 -17.72
CA GLN A 56 -16.47 4.69 -17.64
C GLN A 56 -17.93 4.59 -18.13
N ARG A 57 -18.53 3.41 -17.90
CA ARG A 57 -19.93 3.09 -18.25
C ARG A 57 -20.85 2.98 -17.04
N GLY A 58 -20.41 3.45 -15.89
CA GLY A 58 -21.12 3.43 -14.61
C GLY A 58 -20.29 3.99 -13.49
N GLU A 59 -20.94 4.28 -12.37
CA GLU A 59 -20.29 4.75 -11.17
C GLU A 59 -19.52 3.61 -10.47
N PRO A 60 -18.39 3.90 -9.81
CA PRO A 60 -17.73 2.94 -8.94
C PRO A 60 -18.68 2.45 -7.83
N PRO A 61 -18.58 1.18 -7.42
CA PRO A 61 -19.32 0.67 -6.26
C PRO A 61 -19.11 1.54 -5.00
N PRO A 62 -20.09 1.59 -4.07
CA PRO A 62 -19.99 2.48 -2.89
C PRO A 62 -18.77 2.21 -2.00
N ASP A 63 -18.36 0.95 -1.84
CA ASP A 63 -17.15 0.56 -1.12
C ASP A 63 -15.88 1.08 -1.81
N VAL A 64 -15.79 0.98 -3.13
CA VAL A 64 -14.69 1.55 -3.93
C VAL A 64 -14.62 3.07 -3.80
N ARG A 65 -15.76 3.76 -3.89
CA ARG A 65 -15.80 5.23 -3.73
C ARG A 65 -15.34 5.67 -2.34
N ARG A 66 -15.67 4.90 -1.30
CA ARG A 66 -15.19 5.18 0.05
C ARG A 66 -13.67 5.14 0.12
N GLU A 67 -13.04 4.14 -0.50
CA GLU A 67 -11.58 4.02 -0.54
C GLU A 67 -10.93 5.14 -1.37
N GLN A 68 -11.51 5.49 -2.51
CA GLN A 68 -11.05 6.63 -3.31
C GLN A 68 -11.12 7.95 -2.52
N GLN A 69 -12.20 8.19 -1.78
CA GLN A 69 -12.34 9.37 -0.92
C GLN A 69 -11.31 9.41 0.23
N ARG A 70 -10.89 8.25 0.77
CA ARG A 70 -9.79 8.17 1.74
C ARG A 70 -8.47 8.62 1.09
N LEU A 71 -8.19 8.10 -0.09
CA LEU A 71 -6.99 8.43 -0.87
C LEU A 71 -6.97 9.89 -1.35
N ASP A 72 -8.12 10.46 -1.72
CA ASP A 72 -8.23 11.86 -2.14
C ASP A 72 -7.83 12.83 -1.01
N ARG A 73 -8.02 12.43 0.25
CA ARG A 73 -7.62 13.22 1.42
C ARG A 73 -6.17 13.00 1.82
N ALA A 74 -5.56 11.89 1.38
CA ALA A 74 -4.24 11.49 1.79
C ALA A 74 -3.13 12.23 1.01
N THR A 75 -2.06 12.58 1.69
CA THR A 75 -0.79 13.00 1.10
C THR A 75 0.20 11.83 1.02
N ASP A 76 0.04 10.88 1.94
CA ASP A 76 0.89 9.70 2.06
C ASP A 76 0.01 8.45 2.22
N LEU A 77 0.30 7.44 1.42
CA LEU A 77 -0.27 6.10 1.48
C LEU A 77 0.81 5.14 1.95
N VAL A 78 0.52 4.34 2.97
CA VAL A 78 1.42 3.25 3.40
C VAL A 78 0.68 1.93 3.28
N LEU A 79 1.17 1.04 2.43
CA LEU A 79 0.66 -0.31 2.28
C LEU A 79 1.43 -1.25 3.23
N VAL A 80 0.76 -1.79 4.25
CA VAL A 80 1.35 -2.71 5.25
C VAL A 80 0.73 -4.08 5.06
N PHE A 81 1.53 -5.04 4.63
CA PHE A 81 1.02 -6.34 4.20
C PHE A 81 2.04 -7.48 4.35
N PRO A 82 1.60 -8.73 4.61
CA PRO A 82 2.47 -9.90 4.54
C PRO A 82 2.79 -10.21 3.08
N VAL A 83 4.02 -10.64 2.81
CA VAL A 83 4.41 -11.10 1.48
C VAL A 83 3.90 -12.53 1.28
N TYR A 84 2.96 -12.71 0.36
CA TYR A 84 2.48 -14.02 -0.06
C TYR A 84 2.94 -14.31 -1.49
N TRP A 85 3.65 -15.43 -1.66
CA TRP A 85 4.20 -15.80 -2.96
C TRP A 85 4.99 -14.66 -3.63
N TRP A 86 5.88 -14.03 -2.86
CA TRP A 86 6.81 -12.97 -3.28
C TRP A 86 6.11 -11.68 -3.76
N SER A 87 4.82 -11.55 -3.47
CA SER A 87 3.99 -10.42 -3.89
C SER A 87 3.00 -10.02 -2.79
N MET A 88 2.07 -9.12 -3.12
CA MET A 88 1.01 -8.71 -2.22
C MET A 88 -0.07 -9.80 -2.09
N PRO A 89 -0.78 -9.88 -0.94
CA PRO A 89 -1.91 -10.77 -0.74
C PRO A 89 -3.06 -10.46 -1.72
N ALA A 90 -3.90 -11.47 -1.98
CA ALA A 90 -5.08 -11.34 -2.84
C ALA A 90 -6.00 -10.18 -2.42
N LEU A 91 -6.19 -9.98 -1.12
CA LEU A 91 -6.99 -8.89 -0.58
C LEU A 91 -6.46 -7.51 -0.99
N LEU A 92 -5.14 -7.28 -0.86
CA LEU A 92 -4.51 -6.02 -1.29
C LEU A 92 -4.54 -5.88 -2.81
N LYS A 93 -4.25 -6.97 -3.55
CA LYS A 93 -4.29 -6.93 -5.02
C LYS A 93 -5.69 -6.59 -5.53
N GLY A 94 -6.73 -7.20 -4.96
CA GLY A 94 -8.11 -6.92 -5.32
C GLY A 94 -8.55 -5.50 -4.92
N TRP A 95 -8.06 -4.97 -3.78
CA TRP A 95 -8.28 -3.58 -3.42
C TRP A 95 -7.68 -2.64 -4.47
N ILE A 96 -6.43 -2.86 -4.89
CA ILE A 96 -5.81 -2.08 -5.96
C ILE A 96 -6.60 -2.20 -7.28
N ASP A 97 -6.96 -3.42 -7.69
CA ASP A 97 -7.68 -3.67 -8.95
C ASP A 97 -9.03 -2.94 -9.02
N ARG A 98 -9.73 -2.84 -7.87
CA ARG A 98 -11.05 -2.20 -7.79
C ARG A 98 -10.98 -0.69 -7.59
N VAL A 99 -9.95 -0.19 -6.87
CA VAL A 99 -9.85 1.23 -6.48
C VAL A 99 -9.06 2.04 -7.51
N PHE A 100 -7.95 1.50 -8.06
CA PHE A 100 -7.06 2.23 -8.98
C PHE A 100 -7.53 2.10 -10.42
N ILE A 101 -8.66 2.71 -10.75
CA ILE A 101 -9.33 2.56 -12.03
C ILE A 101 -9.15 3.77 -12.96
N ASN A 102 -9.38 3.53 -14.24
CA ASN A 102 -9.50 4.56 -15.26
C ASN A 102 -10.59 5.58 -14.89
N GLY A 103 -10.30 6.87 -15.05
CA GLY A 103 -11.15 7.98 -14.67
C GLY A 103 -10.86 8.55 -13.28
N TRP A 104 -10.21 7.76 -12.38
CA TRP A 104 -9.83 8.22 -11.04
C TRP A 104 -8.31 8.19 -10.80
N ALA A 105 -7.65 7.04 -10.95
CA ALA A 105 -6.19 6.93 -10.75
C ALA A 105 -5.38 7.38 -11.98
N PHE A 106 -5.95 7.23 -13.14
CA PHE A 106 -5.41 7.68 -14.43
C PHE A 106 -6.54 7.88 -15.43
N ASP A 107 -6.27 8.63 -16.50
CA ASP A 107 -7.12 8.66 -17.68
C ASP A 107 -6.40 7.99 -18.85
N TYR A 108 -7.15 7.32 -19.69
CA TYR A 108 -6.63 6.74 -20.93
C TYR A 108 -7.47 7.16 -22.14
N ALA A 109 -6.81 7.71 -23.13
CA ALA A 109 -7.40 7.90 -24.45
C ALA A 109 -6.39 7.53 -25.55
N PRO A 110 -6.84 6.94 -26.69
CA PRO A 110 -5.94 6.54 -27.78
C PRO A 110 -5.09 7.69 -28.33
N SER A 111 -5.58 8.93 -28.25
CA SER A 111 -4.90 10.14 -28.76
C SER A 111 -3.85 10.68 -27.79
N THR A 112 -3.98 10.48 -26.49
CA THR A 112 -3.10 11.06 -25.45
C THR A 112 -2.32 10.03 -24.65
N GLY A 113 -2.66 8.74 -24.81
CA GLY A 113 -2.11 7.67 -23.99
C GLY A 113 -2.58 7.75 -22.53
N ILE A 114 -1.75 7.27 -21.62
CA ILE A 114 -2.00 7.30 -20.17
C ILE A 114 -1.71 8.71 -19.64
N GLN A 115 -2.65 9.24 -18.86
CA GLN A 115 -2.53 10.48 -18.10
C GLN A 115 -2.66 10.15 -16.61
N PRO A 116 -1.57 10.08 -15.85
CA PRO A 116 -1.59 9.78 -14.42
C PRO A 116 -2.31 10.87 -13.62
N LYS A 117 -3.00 10.51 -12.51
CA LYS A 117 -3.82 11.46 -11.72
C LYS A 117 -3.49 11.53 -10.24
N LEU A 118 -2.59 10.68 -9.71
CA LEU A 118 -2.30 10.61 -8.28
C LEU A 118 -1.01 11.35 -7.87
N GLN A 119 -0.63 12.43 -8.56
CA GLN A 119 0.61 13.19 -8.31
C GLN A 119 0.67 13.82 -6.90
N GLN A 120 -0.48 14.01 -6.24
CA GLN A 120 -0.57 14.52 -4.87
C GLN A 120 -0.17 13.48 -3.81
N LEU A 121 -0.16 12.19 -4.20
CA LEU A 121 0.06 11.07 -3.29
C LEU A 121 1.52 10.62 -3.30
N THR A 122 2.08 10.31 -2.15
CA THR A 122 3.34 9.55 -1.99
C THR A 122 3.01 8.18 -1.45
N THR A 123 3.44 7.11 -2.14
CA THR A 123 3.13 5.74 -1.74
C THR A 123 4.37 5.06 -1.16
N HIS A 124 4.24 4.57 0.08
CA HIS A 124 5.24 3.80 0.81
C HIS A 124 4.81 2.35 0.92
N LEU A 125 5.77 1.44 0.94
CA LEU A 125 5.52 0.01 1.11
C LEU A 125 6.19 -0.49 2.39
N LEU A 126 5.46 -1.27 3.18
CA LEU A 126 5.96 -1.97 4.35
C LEU A 126 5.61 -3.46 4.24
N PRO A 127 6.33 -4.21 3.39
CA PRO A 127 6.12 -5.65 3.22
C PRO A 127 6.73 -6.41 4.42
N ILE A 128 5.99 -7.38 4.93
CA ILE A 128 6.40 -8.27 6.02
C ILE A 128 6.67 -9.65 5.43
N ALA A 129 7.93 -10.05 5.43
CA ALA A 129 8.45 -11.22 4.76
C ALA A 129 8.90 -12.29 5.76
N GLY A 130 8.53 -13.54 5.55
CA GLY A 130 8.96 -14.67 6.38
C GLY A 130 10.44 -14.99 6.26
N ASP A 131 11.00 -14.84 5.07
CA ASP A 131 12.39 -15.19 4.76
C ASP A 131 13.38 -14.02 4.97
N ASP A 132 14.69 -14.35 4.95
CA ASP A 132 15.78 -13.40 5.10
C ASP A 132 16.02 -12.54 3.83
N ALA A 133 16.69 -11.40 4.02
CA ALA A 133 17.03 -10.48 2.93
C ALA A 133 17.95 -11.12 1.88
N GLY A 134 18.84 -12.04 2.29
CA GLY A 134 19.76 -12.72 1.37
C GLY A 134 19.02 -13.66 0.41
N LEU A 135 17.95 -14.32 0.85
CA LEU A 135 17.09 -15.10 -0.04
C LEU A 135 16.42 -14.20 -1.08
N TYR A 136 15.87 -13.06 -0.64
CA TYR A 136 15.29 -12.08 -1.54
C TYR A 136 16.25 -11.55 -2.59
N GLU A 137 17.52 -11.33 -2.20
CA GLU A 137 18.57 -10.87 -3.12
C GLU A 137 18.94 -11.97 -4.12
N ARG A 138 19.23 -13.20 -3.64
CA ARG A 138 19.67 -14.33 -4.50
C ARG A 138 18.64 -14.67 -5.59
N HIS A 139 17.36 -14.54 -5.30
CA HIS A 139 16.26 -14.87 -6.23
C HIS A 139 15.66 -13.66 -6.95
N GLY A 140 16.07 -12.44 -6.61
CA GLY A 140 15.54 -11.22 -7.19
C GLY A 140 14.09 -10.89 -6.76
N TYR A 141 13.58 -11.48 -5.68
CA TYR A 141 12.20 -11.30 -5.26
C TYR A 141 11.89 -9.86 -4.84
N GLY A 142 12.85 -9.20 -4.16
CA GLY A 142 12.69 -7.80 -3.79
C GLY A 142 12.55 -6.90 -5.03
N GLN A 143 13.34 -7.14 -6.08
CA GLN A 143 13.23 -6.41 -7.34
C GLN A 143 11.92 -6.72 -8.07
N ALA A 144 11.47 -7.99 -8.07
CA ALA A 144 10.21 -8.38 -8.68
C ALA A 144 9.01 -7.67 -8.03
N LEU A 145 8.96 -7.63 -6.69
CA LEU A 145 7.93 -6.92 -5.95
C LEU A 145 7.94 -5.41 -6.26
N ARG A 146 9.11 -4.76 -6.27
CA ARG A 146 9.25 -3.36 -6.63
C ARG A 146 8.81 -3.09 -8.07
N THR A 147 9.17 -3.95 -9.01
CA THR A 147 8.74 -3.81 -10.41
C THR A 147 7.22 -3.88 -10.53
N GLN A 148 6.57 -4.81 -9.83
CA GLN A 148 5.11 -4.90 -9.87
C GLN A 148 4.43 -3.69 -9.23
N ILE A 149 4.84 -3.29 -8.03
CA ILE A 149 4.11 -2.30 -7.24
C ILE A 149 4.61 -0.89 -7.56
N GLU A 150 5.92 -0.63 -7.41
CA GLU A 150 6.45 0.72 -7.59
C GLU A 150 6.37 1.16 -9.06
N HIS A 151 6.87 0.33 -9.98
CA HIS A 151 6.85 0.69 -11.40
C HIS A 151 5.49 0.45 -12.05
N GLY A 152 4.90 -0.74 -11.82
CA GLY A 152 3.67 -1.14 -12.50
C GLY A 152 2.40 -0.45 -12.00
N ILE A 153 2.37 0.05 -10.76
CA ILE A 153 1.18 0.67 -10.16
C ILE A 153 1.45 2.11 -9.77
N VAL A 154 2.45 2.35 -8.90
CA VAL A 154 2.72 3.68 -8.33
C VAL A 154 3.09 4.68 -9.43
N ASP A 155 4.09 4.38 -10.25
CA ASP A 155 4.50 5.25 -11.36
C ASP A 155 3.40 5.38 -12.41
N TYR A 156 2.73 4.26 -12.74
CA TYR A 156 1.67 4.25 -13.75
C TYR A 156 0.53 5.20 -13.40
N CYS A 157 0.17 5.29 -12.11
CA CYS A 157 -0.85 6.21 -11.61
C CYS A 157 -0.30 7.61 -11.28
N GLY A 158 1.03 7.80 -11.37
CA GLY A 158 1.70 9.07 -11.10
C GLY A 158 1.88 9.40 -9.62
N SER A 159 1.63 8.46 -8.72
CA SER A 159 1.98 8.62 -7.32
C SER A 159 3.51 8.65 -7.17
N ARG A 160 4.01 9.47 -6.26
CA ARG A 160 5.46 9.50 -5.98
C ARG A 160 5.85 8.22 -5.25
N ARG A 161 7.03 7.68 -5.60
CA ARG A 161 7.60 6.58 -4.82
C ARG A 161 8.11 7.12 -3.49
N GLY A 162 7.59 6.58 -2.40
CA GLY A 162 8.11 6.77 -1.06
C GLY A 162 9.20 5.74 -0.72
N VAL A 163 9.24 5.35 0.54
CA VAL A 163 10.17 4.33 1.05
C VAL A 163 9.53 2.96 0.97
N THR A 164 10.30 1.95 0.54
CA THR A 164 9.98 0.54 0.72
C THR A 164 10.86 -0.05 1.82
N ALA A 165 10.26 -0.30 2.97
CA ALA A 165 10.91 -0.81 4.17
C ALA A 165 10.41 -2.23 4.46
N PHE A 166 11.20 -3.26 4.10
CA PHE A 166 10.89 -4.64 4.45
C PHE A 166 11.10 -4.90 5.94
N VAL A 167 10.25 -5.72 6.53
CA VAL A 167 10.49 -6.47 7.76
C VAL A 167 10.74 -7.90 7.31
N HIS A 168 12.00 -8.36 7.43
CA HIS A 168 12.40 -9.73 7.10
C HIS A 168 12.30 -10.64 8.31
N GLU A 169 12.35 -11.97 8.05
CA GLU A 169 12.42 -12.99 9.10
C GLU A 169 11.27 -12.91 10.12
N SER A 170 10.07 -12.58 9.62
CA SER A 170 8.89 -12.35 10.46
C SER A 170 8.35 -13.58 11.18
N GLU A 171 8.80 -14.78 10.78
CA GLU A 171 8.36 -16.07 11.32
C GLU A 171 9.42 -16.71 12.25
N GLN A 172 10.50 -15.99 12.60
CA GLN A 172 11.52 -16.51 13.50
C GLN A 172 11.06 -16.50 14.97
N ASP A 173 11.61 -17.46 15.73
CA ASP A 173 11.34 -17.58 17.17
C ASP A 173 11.92 -16.42 18.01
N ASP A 174 12.94 -15.69 17.49
CA ASP A 174 13.53 -14.53 18.17
C ASP A 174 12.66 -13.28 17.99
N SER A 175 11.69 -13.14 18.89
CA SER A 175 10.80 -11.97 18.92
C SER A 175 11.55 -10.64 19.10
N SER A 176 12.75 -10.65 19.69
CA SER A 176 13.55 -9.42 19.88
C SER A 176 14.21 -8.95 18.57
N ALA A 177 14.64 -9.88 17.71
CA ALA A 177 15.16 -9.56 16.39
C ALA A 177 14.05 -9.00 15.50
N THR A 178 12.91 -9.67 15.46
CA THR A 178 11.72 -9.21 14.72
C THR A 178 11.26 -7.82 15.20
N GLY A 179 11.27 -7.57 16.50
CA GLY A 179 10.95 -6.25 17.08
C GLY A 179 11.87 -5.14 16.56
N ARG A 180 13.19 -5.37 16.52
CA ARG A 180 14.17 -4.40 15.97
C ARG A 180 13.94 -4.11 14.47
N GLU A 181 13.60 -5.14 13.69
CA GLU A 181 13.27 -4.95 12.26
C GLU A 181 12.01 -4.10 12.08
N VAL A 182 10.96 -4.32 12.88
CA VAL A 182 9.77 -3.48 12.89
C VAL A 182 10.11 -2.03 13.26
N GLU A 183 10.85 -1.82 14.35
CA GLU A 183 11.28 -0.48 14.77
C GLU A 183 12.06 0.25 13.67
N ARG A 184 13.00 -0.44 13.02
CA ARG A 184 13.76 0.09 11.88
C ARG A 184 12.85 0.48 10.72
N ALA A 185 11.94 -0.40 10.30
CA ALA A 185 11.04 -0.14 9.18
C ALA A 185 10.08 1.01 9.47
N VAL A 186 9.51 1.05 10.69
CA VAL A 186 8.65 2.15 11.17
C VAL A 186 9.40 3.48 11.16
N ALA A 187 10.65 3.51 11.67
CA ALA A 187 11.47 4.72 11.67
C ALA A 187 11.73 5.24 10.25
N MET A 188 12.08 4.36 9.31
CA MET A 188 12.30 4.74 7.91
C MET A 188 11.07 5.39 7.27
N ILE A 189 9.88 4.81 7.46
CA ILE A 189 8.63 5.35 6.91
C ILE A 189 8.26 6.67 7.60
N ARG A 190 8.30 6.73 8.94
CA ARG A 190 8.04 7.94 9.71
C ARG A 190 8.93 9.11 9.26
N ASP A 191 10.21 8.87 9.13
CA ASP A 191 11.18 9.93 8.77
C ASP A 191 10.92 10.44 7.36
N ALA A 192 10.59 9.55 6.41
CA ALA A 192 10.21 9.93 5.06
C ALA A 192 8.91 10.75 5.02
N ILE A 193 7.89 10.37 5.81
CA ILE A 193 6.64 11.13 5.90
C ILE A 193 6.85 12.51 6.55
N SER A 194 7.79 12.62 7.50
CA SER A 194 8.05 13.85 8.23
C SER A 194 8.73 14.95 7.40
N VAL A 195 9.34 14.61 6.27
CA VAL A 195 9.92 15.59 5.34
C VAL A 195 8.78 16.35 4.64
N PRO A 196 8.81 17.70 4.55
CA PRO A 196 7.81 18.46 3.81
C PRO A 196 7.71 18.06 2.33
N LEU A 197 6.49 18.13 1.77
CA LEU A 197 6.24 17.68 0.38
C LEU A 197 7.04 18.43 -0.68
N ASP A 198 7.35 19.68 -0.44
CA ASP A 198 8.15 20.56 -1.27
C ASP A 198 9.68 20.31 -1.18
N ALA A 199 10.09 19.46 -0.25
CA ALA A 199 11.48 19.04 -0.04
C ALA A 199 11.74 17.55 -0.39
N ARG A 200 10.74 16.86 -0.94
CA ARG A 200 10.81 15.43 -1.34
C ARG A 200 11.04 15.24 -2.84
#